data_2aaac64556afbbc2fb6d5ac8daf56702
#
_entry.id   2aaac64556afbbc2fb6d5ac8daf56702
#
_cell.length_a   1.000
_cell.length_b   1.000
_cell.length_c   1.000
_cell.angle_alpha   90.00
_cell.angle_beta   90.00
_cell.angle_gamma   90.00
#
_symmetry.space_group_name_H-M   'P 1'
#
loop_
_entity.id
_entity.type
_entity.pdbx_description
1 polymer ?
#
loop_
_entity_poly.entity_id
_entity_poly.type
_entity_poly.pdbx_seq_one_letter_code
_entity_poly.pdbx_strand_id
1 'polypeptide(L)'
;MMKPVGRVNCPNICFFYRTTPHPREKLERRCEFLDELKRRNKLVYSEKYRLKQLFKDIPEDKKKIAEGLFTQAARLRILLNDMWIDISENGDYELFSQSETQTPYERERPVAKLYNSRDATYHRVIKQLIDMLPEGKTVNKDDFTNGGDLL
;
A
#
# COMPACT_ATOMS: atom_id res chain seq x y z
N MET A 1 -25.95 -27.20 12.34
CA MET A 1 -26.23 -25.90 13.03
C MET A 1 -25.34 -24.84 12.42
N MET A 2 -25.85 -24.05 11.49
CA MET A 2 -25.14 -22.91 10.88
C MET A 2 -25.17 -21.72 11.84
N LYS A 3 -24.01 -21.16 12.17
CA LYS A 3 -23.89 -19.92 12.93
C LYS A 3 -24.44 -18.74 12.12
N PRO A 4 -25.20 -17.82 12.71
CA PRO A 4 -25.68 -16.65 11.99
C PRO A 4 -24.49 -15.74 11.69
N VAL A 5 -24.29 -15.45 10.40
CA VAL A 5 -23.33 -14.45 9.91
C VAL A 5 -23.78 -13.08 10.42
N GLY A 6 -22.91 -12.42 11.16
CA GLY A 6 -23.17 -11.10 11.75
C GLY A 6 -23.62 -10.09 10.69
N ARG A 7 -24.61 -9.27 11.03
CA ARG A 7 -25.09 -8.17 10.19
C ARG A 7 -23.94 -7.20 9.91
N VAL A 8 -23.52 -7.14 8.64
CA VAL A 8 -22.60 -6.11 8.18
C VAL A 8 -23.33 -4.77 8.19
N ASN A 9 -23.00 -3.92 9.15
CA ASN A 9 -23.61 -2.61 9.29
C ASN A 9 -22.88 -1.63 8.33
N CYS A 10 -23.39 -1.45 7.12
CA CYS A 10 -22.92 -0.46 6.15
C CYS A 10 -23.88 0.76 6.18
N PRO A 11 -23.61 1.81 7.00
CA PRO A 11 -24.60 2.82 7.30
C PRO A 11 -24.93 3.80 6.17
N ASN A 12 -24.12 3.94 5.12
CA ASN A 12 -24.30 5.07 4.18
C ASN A 12 -24.37 4.74 2.67
N ILE A 13 -24.13 3.50 2.25
CA ILE A 13 -24.11 3.16 0.81
C ILE A 13 -25.38 2.43 0.36
N CYS A 14 -26.11 1.83 1.30
CA CYS A 14 -27.33 1.07 0.98
C CYS A 14 -28.53 1.94 0.59
N PHE A 15 -28.49 3.25 0.81
CA PHE A 15 -29.65 4.13 0.53
C PHE A 15 -29.85 4.44 -0.96
N PHE A 16 -28.79 4.40 -1.77
CA PHE A 16 -28.86 4.79 -3.18
C PHE A 16 -29.27 3.67 -4.16
N TYR A 17 -29.29 2.39 -3.71
CA TYR A 17 -29.54 1.24 -4.59
C TYR A 17 -30.88 0.53 -4.31
N ARG A 18 -31.92 1.26 -3.86
CA ARG A 18 -33.21 0.67 -3.50
C ARG A 18 -34.06 0.20 -4.68
N THR A 19 -33.64 0.46 -5.93
CA THR A 19 -34.49 0.24 -7.12
C THR A 19 -34.11 -0.92 -8.03
N THR A 20 -32.94 -1.59 -7.80
CA THR A 20 -32.59 -2.80 -8.56
C THR A 20 -32.17 -3.91 -7.61
N PRO A 21 -32.68 -5.17 -7.80
CA PRO A 21 -32.22 -6.30 -7.00
C PRO A 21 -30.75 -6.62 -7.34
N HIS A 22 -29.81 -6.03 -6.60
CA HIS A 22 -28.41 -6.38 -6.70
C HIS A 22 -28.21 -7.76 -6.03
N PRO A 23 -27.55 -8.74 -6.67
CA PRO A 23 -27.22 -10.00 -6.04
C PRO A 23 -26.45 -9.70 -4.75
N ARG A 24 -26.84 -10.33 -3.63
CA ARG A 24 -26.22 -10.14 -2.29
C ARG A 24 -24.69 -10.26 -2.34
N GLU A 25 -24.16 -11.21 -3.10
CA GLU A 25 -22.73 -11.42 -3.29
C GLU A 25 -21.95 -10.20 -3.85
N LYS A 26 -22.57 -9.42 -4.75
CA LYS A 26 -21.93 -8.20 -5.27
C LYS A 26 -21.87 -7.10 -4.20
N LEU A 27 -22.89 -7.04 -3.34
CA LEU A 27 -22.93 -6.07 -2.25
C LEU A 27 -21.93 -6.43 -1.15
N GLU A 28 -21.85 -7.70 -0.78
CA GLU A 28 -20.89 -8.21 0.22
C GLU A 28 -19.44 -7.96 -0.25
N ARG A 29 -19.07 -8.34 -1.47
CA ARG A 29 -17.74 -8.07 -2.05
C ARG A 29 -17.41 -6.57 -2.08
N ARG A 30 -18.40 -5.72 -2.33
CA ARG A 30 -18.20 -4.26 -2.32
C ARG A 30 -17.98 -3.72 -0.91
N CYS A 31 -18.67 -4.26 0.09
CA CYS A 31 -18.46 -3.89 1.49
C CYS A 31 -17.07 -4.31 1.97
N GLU A 32 -16.65 -5.53 1.69
CA GLU A 32 -15.30 -6.04 1.99
C GLU A 32 -14.21 -5.18 1.34
N PHE A 33 -14.37 -4.85 0.07
CA PHE A 33 -13.45 -3.96 -0.64
C PHE A 33 -13.35 -2.57 0.00
N LEU A 34 -14.49 -1.99 0.42
CA LEU A 34 -14.48 -0.67 1.06
C LEU A 34 -13.83 -0.69 2.44
N ASP A 35 -14.00 -1.77 3.19
CA ASP A 35 -13.40 -1.91 4.51
C ASP A 35 -11.88 -2.14 4.39
N GLU A 36 -11.44 -2.93 3.42
CA GLU A 36 -10.03 -3.08 3.09
C GLU A 36 -9.41 -1.75 2.63
N LEU A 37 -10.09 -0.99 1.79
CA LEU A 37 -9.64 0.33 1.36
C LEU A 37 -9.50 1.31 2.54
N LYS A 38 -10.44 1.29 3.50
CA LYS A 38 -10.34 2.09 4.72
C LYS A 38 -9.14 1.68 5.58
N ARG A 39 -8.91 0.37 5.73
CA ARG A 39 -7.75 -0.18 6.45
C ARG A 39 -6.45 0.32 5.83
N ARG A 40 -6.29 0.18 4.51
CA ARG A 40 -5.09 0.64 3.77
C ARG A 40 -4.89 2.16 3.89
N ASN A 41 -5.96 2.94 3.76
CA ASN A 41 -5.88 4.40 3.93
C ASN A 41 -5.42 4.80 5.33
N LYS A 42 -5.84 4.07 6.37
CA LYS A 42 -5.39 4.29 7.75
C LYS A 42 -3.87 4.04 7.89
N LEU A 43 -3.36 2.94 7.29
CA LEU A 43 -1.92 2.64 7.28
C LEU A 43 -1.12 3.72 6.54
N VAL A 44 -1.59 4.14 5.36
CA VAL A 44 -0.96 5.24 4.60
C VAL A 44 -0.93 6.53 5.40
N TYR A 45 -2.02 6.84 6.13
CA TYR A 45 -2.07 8.05 6.96
C TYR A 45 -1.07 7.97 8.12
N SER A 46 -0.97 6.83 8.80
CA SER A 46 -0.02 6.58 9.89
C SER A 46 1.42 6.73 9.39
N GLU A 47 1.77 6.11 8.27
CA GLU A 47 3.11 6.20 7.68
C GLU A 47 3.44 7.63 7.21
N LYS A 48 2.47 8.32 6.60
CA LYS A 48 2.63 9.73 6.26
C LYS A 48 2.92 10.59 7.49
N TYR A 49 2.23 10.34 8.60
CA TYR A 49 2.47 11.06 9.85
C TYR A 49 3.88 10.78 10.38
N ARG A 50 4.31 9.51 10.38
CA ARG A 50 5.68 9.11 10.76
C ARG A 50 6.73 9.86 9.93
N LEU A 51 6.59 9.88 8.61
CA LEU A 51 7.49 10.59 7.72
C LEU A 51 7.52 12.10 8.02
N LYS A 52 6.38 12.73 8.29
CA LYS A 52 6.33 14.13 8.68
C LYS A 52 7.10 14.43 9.97
N GLN A 53 7.08 13.52 10.93
CA GLN A 53 7.87 13.68 12.16
C GLN A 53 9.37 13.55 11.91
N LEU A 54 9.78 12.60 11.08
CA LEU A 54 11.18 12.41 10.69
C LEU A 54 11.75 13.62 9.95
N PHE A 55 10.96 14.22 9.07
CA PHE A 55 11.34 15.34 8.23
C PHE A 55 10.77 16.69 8.72
N LYS A 56 10.55 16.83 10.02
CA LYS A 56 10.00 18.08 10.62
C LYS A 56 10.81 19.32 10.33
N ASP A 57 12.11 19.16 10.10
CA ASP A 57 13.07 20.26 9.90
C ASP A 57 13.09 20.80 8.46
N ILE A 58 12.24 20.34 7.59
CA ILE A 58 12.10 20.89 6.23
C ILE A 58 11.60 22.34 6.34
N PRO A 59 12.25 23.30 5.62
CA PRO A 59 11.85 24.70 5.60
C PRO A 59 10.40 24.92 5.15
N GLU A 60 9.74 25.96 5.65
CA GLU A 60 8.32 26.24 5.38
C GLU A 60 8.02 26.47 3.89
N ASP A 61 8.94 27.08 3.16
CA ASP A 61 8.85 27.31 1.71
C ASP A 61 8.76 26.00 0.90
N LYS A 62 9.42 24.94 1.38
CA LYS A 62 9.43 23.60 0.75
C LYS A 62 8.33 22.68 1.27
N LYS A 63 7.67 22.99 2.39
CA LYS A 63 6.67 22.10 3.03
C LYS A 63 5.52 21.70 2.13
N LYS A 64 5.05 22.59 1.25
CA LYS A 64 3.96 22.29 0.31
C LYS A 64 4.35 21.19 -0.69
N ILE A 65 5.59 21.23 -1.18
CA ILE A 65 6.12 20.20 -2.10
C ILE A 65 6.35 18.91 -1.33
N ALA A 66 6.96 18.98 -0.14
CA ALA A 66 7.21 17.84 0.73
C ALA A 66 5.93 17.10 1.11
N GLU A 67 4.78 17.80 1.28
CA GLU A 67 3.48 17.18 1.58
C GLU A 67 3.05 16.18 0.50
N GLY A 68 3.28 16.48 -0.77
CA GLY A 68 3.03 15.57 -1.88
C GLY A 68 3.95 14.35 -1.84
N LEU A 69 5.24 14.57 -1.60
CA LEU A 69 6.24 13.50 -1.49
C LEU A 69 5.98 12.58 -0.29
N PHE A 70 5.57 13.11 0.87
CA PHE A 70 5.17 12.29 2.02
C PHE A 70 4.00 11.36 1.67
N THR A 71 3.00 11.88 0.96
CA THR A 71 1.85 11.06 0.55
C THR A 71 2.27 9.96 -0.42
N GLN A 72 3.15 10.29 -1.38
CA GLN A 72 3.66 9.33 -2.35
C GLN A 72 4.54 8.27 -1.68
N ALA A 73 5.47 8.66 -0.80
CA ALA A 73 6.32 7.75 -0.05
C ALA A 73 5.49 6.79 0.83
N ALA A 74 4.50 7.31 1.57
CA ALA A 74 3.64 6.49 2.41
C ALA A 74 2.85 5.46 1.60
N ARG A 75 2.28 5.83 0.45
CA ARG A 75 1.57 4.90 -0.45
C ARG A 75 2.49 3.82 -1.00
N LEU A 76 3.70 4.21 -1.43
CA LEU A 76 4.69 3.25 -1.92
C LEU A 76 5.12 2.27 -0.83
N ARG A 77 5.36 2.74 0.39
CA ARG A 77 5.75 1.89 1.52
C ARG A 77 4.71 0.81 1.81
N ILE A 78 3.43 1.20 1.94
CA ILE A 78 2.35 0.23 2.21
C ILE A 78 2.21 -0.76 1.04
N LEU A 79 2.30 -0.28 -0.20
CA LEU A 79 2.22 -1.12 -1.39
C LEU A 79 3.38 -2.12 -1.48
N LEU A 80 4.61 -1.70 -1.13
CA LEU A 80 5.78 -2.58 -1.07
C LEU A 80 5.62 -3.66 0.00
N ASN A 81 5.04 -3.32 1.16
CA ASN A 81 4.75 -4.31 2.20
C ASN A 81 3.76 -5.37 1.72
N ASP A 82 2.66 -4.96 1.06
CA ASP A 82 1.68 -5.91 0.50
C ASP A 82 2.32 -6.83 -0.56
N MET A 83 3.16 -6.27 -1.42
CA MET A 83 3.89 -7.05 -2.44
C MET A 83 4.91 -8.00 -1.83
N TRP A 84 5.59 -7.57 -0.76
CA TRP A 84 6.53 -8.42 -0.03
C TRP A 84 5.85 -9.64 0.61
N ILE A 85 4.64 -9.44 1.17
CA ILE A 85 3.84 -10.55 1.70
C ILE A 85 3.52 -11.55 0.59
N ASP A 86 3.00 -11.07 -0.56
CA ASP A 86 2.68 -11.95 -1.70
C ASP A 86 3.92 -12.68 -2.24
N ILE A 87 5.08 -12.01 -2.34
CA ILE A 87 6.34 -12.64 -2.76
C ILE A 87 6.79 -13.69 -1.74
N SER A 88 6.67 -13.39 -0.45
CA SER A 88 7.06 -14.31 0.63
C SER A 88 6.20 -15.58 0.67
N GLU A 89 4.92 -15.48 0.32
CA GLU A 89 3.99 -16.61 0.28
C GLU A 89 4.10 -17.43 -1.01
N ASN A 90 4.30 -16.77 -2.15
CA ASN A 90 4.17 -17.39 -3.48
C ASN A 90 5.49 -17.48 -4.28
N GLY A 91 6.58 -16.90 -3.75
CA GLY A 91 7.89 -16.85 -4.40
C GLY A 91 8.01 -15.83 -5.54
N ASP A 92 9.21 -15.70 -6.07
CA ASP A 92 9.55 -14.73 -7.13
C ASP A 92 9.25 -15.25 -8.53
N TYR A 93 9.18 -16.57 -8.69
CA TYR A 93 9.00 -17.25 -9.98
C TYR A 93 7.71 -18.06 -9.99
N GLU A 94 7.16 -18.24 -11.18
CA GLU A 94 5.99 -19.08 -11.43
C GLU A 94 6.21 -19.96 -12.68
N LEU A 95 5.60 -21.14 -12.69
CA LEU A 95 5.50 -21.95 -13.91
C LEU A 95 4.36 -21.41 -14.76
N PHE A 96 4.70 -20.93 -15.95
CA PHE A 96 3.77 -20.32 -16.88
C PHE A 96 3.67 -21.10 -18.20
N SER A 97 2.46 -21.28 -18.69
CA SER A 97 2.19 -21.82 -20.02
C SER A 97 1.17 -20.92 -20.74
N GLN A 98 1.42 -20.62 -21.99
CA GLN A 98 0.48 -19.82 -22.83
C GLN A 98 -0.64 -20.66 -23.43
N SER A 99 -0.46 -21.99 -23.50
CA SER A 99 -1.45 -22.92 -24.03
C SER A 99 -1.32 -24.29 -23.37
N GLU A 100 -2.37 -25.11 -23.47
CA GLU A 100 -2.37 -26.48 -22.94
C GLU A 100 -1.32 -27.40 -23.56
N THR A 101 -0.87 -27.08 -24.78
CA THR A 101 0.10 -27.88 -25.55
C THR A 101 1.55 -27.44 -25.33
N GLN A 102 1.79 -26.31 -24.66
CA GLN A 102 3.13 -25.81 -24.41
C GLN A 102 3.67 -26.32 -23.07
N THR A 103 4.91 -26.78 -23.05
CA THR A 103 5.61 -27.14 -21.83
C THR A 103 5.75 -25.89 -20.94
N PRO A 104 5.28 -25.95 -19.69
CA PRO A 104 5.45 -24.83 -18.76
C PRO A 104 6.92 -24.47 -18.57
N TYR A 105 7.22 -23.19 -18.49
CA TYR A 105 8.55 -22.66 -18.20
C TYR A 105 8.52 -21.71 -17.02
N GLU A 106 9.64 -21.61 -16.33
CA GLU A 106 9.80 -20.67 -15.23
C GLU A 106 9.88 -19.23 -15.77
N ARG A 107 9.08 -18.34 -15.18
CA ARG A 107 9.20 -16.92 -15.43
C ARG A 107 9.11 -16.14 -14.12
N GLU A 108 9.76 -14.98 -14.08
CA GLU A 108 9.61 -14.03 -12.98
C GLU A 108 8.15 -13.56 -12.89
N ARG A 109 7.59 -13.63 -11.70
CA ARG A 109 6.22 -13.15 -11.43
C ARG A 109 6.13 -11.65 -11.66
N PRO A 110 5.03 -11.15 -12.24
CA PRO A 110 4.82 -9.71 -12.44
C PRO A 110 4.95 -8.89 -11.16
N VAL A 111 4.57 -9.47 -10.00
CA VAL A 111 4.67 -8.83 -8.69
C VAL A 111 6.13 -8.60 -8.30
N ALA A 112 7.01 -9.59 -8.46
CA ALA A 112 8.44 -9.47 -8.14
C ALA A 112 9.11 -8.38 -8.99
N LYS A 113 8.84 -8.36 -10.29
CA LYS A 113 9.33 -7.32 -11.19
C LYS A 113 8.84 -5.91 -10.81
N LEU A 114 7.55 -5.80 -10.44
CA LEU A 114 6.96 -4.52 -10.01
C LEU A 114 7.52 -4.08 -8.65
N TYR A 115 7.80 -5.01 -7.73
CA TYR A 115 8.42 -4.72 -6.45
C TYR A 115 9.75 -3.98 -6.64
N ASN A 116 10.67 -4.53 -7.42
CA ASN A 116 11.97 -3.91 -7.68
C ASN A 116 11.85 -2.50 -8.28
N SER A 117 10.93 -2.31 -9.22
CA SER A 117 10.69 -1.01 -9.86
C SER A 117 10.11 0.03 -8.87
N ARG A 118 9.20 -0.39 -8.01
CA ARG A 118 8.56 0.48 -7.01
C ARG A 118 9.48 0.80 -5.85
N ASP A 119 10.32 -0.16 -5.44
CA ASP A 119 11.34 0.05 -4.43
C ASP A 119 12.36 1.12 -4.88
N ALA A 120 12.87 1.02 -6.10
CA ALA A 120 13.71 2.07 -6.68
C ALA A 120 13.03 3.45 -6.72
N THR A 121 11.72 3.49 -6.95
CA THR A 121 10.93 4.73 -6.93
C THR A 121 10.78 5.26 -5.50
N TYR A 122 10.53 4.39 -4.53
CA TYR A 122 10.48 4.77 -3.11
C TYR A 122 11.79 5.40 -2.66
N HIS A 123 12.92 4.76 -2.93
CA HIS A 123 14.24 5.30 -2.61
C HIS A 123 14.49 6.68 -3.23
N ARG A 124 14.04 6.88 -4.47
CA ARG A 124 14.16 8.18 -5.16
C ARG A 124 13.33 9.28 -4.48
N VAL A 125 12.12 8.96 -4.04
CA VAL A 125 11.24 9.90 -3.30
C VAL A 125 11.85 10.23 -1.93
N ILE A 126 12.36 9.24 -1.20
CA ILE A 126 13.05 9.47 0.08
C ILE A 126 14.29 10.35 -0.12
N LYS A 127 15.08 10.11 -1.15
CA LYS A 127 16.24 10.95 -1.47
C LYS A 127 15.83 12.41 -1.70
N GLN A 128 14.75 12.65 -2.45
CA GLN A 128 14.22 14.01 -2.66
C GLN A 128 13.84 14.69 -1.35
N LEU A 129 13.26 13.95 -0.39
CA LEU A 129 12.94 14.49 0.94
C LEU A 129 14.21 14.82 1.74
N ILE A 130 15.25 13.98 1.67
CA ILE A 130 16.54 14.24 2.30
C ILE A 130 17.19 15.50 1.71
N ASP A 131 17.16 15.65 0.39
CA ASP A 131 17.74 16.80 -0.32
C ASP A 131 17.00 18.13 0.01
N MET A 132 15.81 18.05 0.59
CA MET A 132 15.06 19.23 1.07
C MET A 132 15.45 19.67 2.47
N LEU A 133 16.17 18.86 3.24
CA LEU A 133 16.63 19.22 4.57
C LEU A 133 17.69 20.33 4.51
N PRO A 134 17.81 21.18 5.54
CA PRO A 134 18.89 22.15 5.65
C PRO A 134 20.26 21.48 5.73
N GLU A 135 21.29 22.17 5.24
CA GLU A 135 22.67 21.70 5.34
C GLU A 135 23.06 21.38 6.79
N GLY A 136 23.72 20.22 6.98
CA GLY A 136 24.16 19.75 8.31
C GLY A 136 23.10 18.99 9.11
N LYS A 137 21.86 18.86 8.63
CA LYS A 137 20.87 17.98 9.24
C LYS A 137 20.73 16.68 8.47
N THR A 138 20.92 15.58 9.19
CA THR A 138 20.71 14.22 8.68
C THR A 138 19.60 13.57 9.45
N VAL A 139 18.77 12.76 8.77
CA VAL A 139 17.82 11.88 9.44
C VAL A 139 18.58 10.74 10.08
N ASN A 140 18.36 10.46 11.35
CA ASN A 140 19.01 9.35 12.04
C ASN A 140 18.66 8.04 11.34
N LYS A 141 19.68 7.23 11.04
CA LYS A 141 19.50 5.92 10.38
C LYS A 141 18.59 4.99 11.18
N ASP A 142 18.64 5.09 12.49
CA ASP A 142 17.87 4.25 13.41
C ASP A 142 16.35 4.50 13.32
N ASP A 143 15.94 5.71 12.93
CA ASP A 143 14.53 6.07 12.74
C ASP A 143 13.91 5.44 11.47
N PHE A 144 14.74 5.03 10.49
CA PHE A 144 14.27 4.32 9.29
C PHE A 144 14.00 2.84 9.53
N THR A 145 14.68 2.23 10.51
CA THR A 145 14.58 0.80 10.79
C THR A 145 13.41 0.43 11.69
N ASN A 146 12.88 1.38 12.47
CA ASN A 146 11.76 1.17 13.39
C ASN A 146 10.37 1.14 12.73
N GLY A 147 10.29 1.07 11.41
CA GLY A 147 9.03 0.88 10.67
C GLY A 147 8.54 -0.57 10.62
N GLY A 148 9.15 -1.49 11.41
CA GLY A 148 8.84 -2.92 11.42
C GLY A 148 7.53 -3.32 12.11
N ASP A 149 6.84 -2.41 12.77
CA ASP A 149 5.64 -2.72 13.57
C ASP A 149 4.31 -2.57 12.78
N LEU A 150 4.37 -2.60 11.44
CA LEU A 150 3.18 -2.54 10.58
C LEU A 150 2.69 -3.93 10.11
N LEU A 151 3.20 -5.02 10.71
CA LEU A 151 2.71 -6.38 10.46
C LEU A 151 1.71 -6.78 11.52
#